data_bfc486d77c45c9b6a5ad1c76279cd3f3
#
_entry.id   bfc486d77c45c9b6a5ad1c76279cd3f3
#
_cell.length_a   1.000
_cell.length_b   1.000
_cell.length_c   1.000
_cell.angle_alpha   90.00
_cell.angle_beta   90.00
_cell.angle_gamma   90.00
#
_symmetry.space_group_name_H-M   'P 1'
#
loop_
_entity.id
_entity.type
_entity.pdbx_description
1 polymer ?
#
loop_
_entity_poly.entity_id
_entity_poly.type
_entity_poly.pdbx_seq_one_letter_code
_entity_poly.pdbx_strand_id
1 'polypeptide(L)'
;MSEHYEENRFEEDPTERREQRLEQERYQEDQFDQHQKRLAEAFQGAKLTIEELWLRYFALGGDAGKMEVEAYLSGLMPLPSLQHNILAHAVNERLDEIGPPRRAPYRPDSGR
;
A
#
# COMPACT_ATOMS: atom_id res chain seq x y z
N MET A 1 3.52 25.28 46.49
CA MET A 1 3.62 24.86 46.09
C MET A 1 3.58 24.43 45.57
N SER A 2 3.82 24.14 45.43
CA SER A 2 3.89 23.43 44.89
C SER A 2 3.60 23.31 44.01
N GLU A 3 3.48 23.49 43.59
CA GLU A 3 3.31 23.23 42.75
C GLU A 3 3.78 23.47 41.87
N HIS A 4 4.29 23.54 41.36
CA HIS A 4 4.69 23.55 40.43
C HIS A 4 5.39 22.80 40.00
N TYR A 5 5.42 22.15 40.21
CA TYR A 5 6.11 21.23 39.90
C TYR A 5 5.49 20.27 39.41
N GLU A 6 4.62 20.11 39.80
CA GLU A 6 3.99 19.07 39.52
C GLU A 6 3.52 18.96 38.21
N GLU A 7 3.02 19.89 37.67
CA GLU A 7 2.50 19.72 36.39
C GLU A 7 3.49 19.25 35.43
N ASN A 8 4.70 19.55 35.56
CA ASN A 8 5.65 19.10 34.63
C ASN A 8 5.89 17.68 34.66
N ARG A 9 5.50 17.03 35.68
CA ARG A 9 5.79 15.67 35.78
C ARG A 9 5.12 14.86 34.80
N PHE A 10 3.97 15.28 34.35
CA PHE A 10 3.28 14.51 33.42
C PHE A 10 3.65 14.81 32.03
N GLU A 11 4.44 15.82 31.84
CA GLU A 11 4.77 16.20 30.52
C GLU A 11 5.96 15.45 30.09
N GLU A 12 5.94 14.96 28.89
CA GLU A 12 7.07 14.30 28.34
C GLU A 12 8.13 15.29 28.02
N ASP A 13 9.37 14.87 28.16
CA ASP A 13 10.47 15.62 27.68
C ASP A 13 10.26 15.87 26.21
N PRO A 14 10.46 17.09 25.72
CA PRO A 14 10.29 17.34 24.28
C PRO A 14 11.15 16.44 23.41
N THR A 15 12.32 16.07 23.86
CA THR A 15 13.17 15.18 23.10
C THR A 15 12.54 13.80 22.99
N GLU A 16 11.97 13.30 24.06
CA GLU A 16 11.31 12.01 24.02
C GLU A 16 10.14 12.02 23.08
N ARG A 17 9.36 13.10 23.11
CA ARG A 17 8.20 13.20 22.25
C ARG A 17 8.62 13.20 20.78
N ARG A 18 9.71 13.91 20.50
CA ARG A 18 10.21 13.94 19.13
C ARG A 18 10.69 12.56 18.69
N GLU A 19 11.37 11.85 19.57
CA GLU A 19 11.86 10.53 19.22
C GLU A 19 10.73 9.57 18.95
N GLN A 20 9.66 9.64 19.76
CA GLN A 20 8.52 8.79 19.53
C GLN A 20 7.86 9.09 18.20
N ARG A 21 7.76 10.37 17.86
CA ARG A 21 7.18 10.73 16.58
C ARG A 21 8.01 10.23 15.43
N LEU A 22 9.33 10.31 15.53
CA LEU A 22 10.19 9.83 14.46
C LEU A 22 10.09 8.33 14.31
N GLU A 23 9.93 7.61 15.40
CA GLU A 23 9.77 6.18 15.33
C GLU A 23 8.46 5.82 14.64
N GLN A 24 7.38 6.54 14.96
CA GLN A 24 6.12 6.28 14.31
C GLN A 24 6.17 6.59 12.83
N GLU A 25 6.81 7.67 12.47
CA GLU A 25 6.94 8.01 11.06
C GLU A 25 7.74 6.96 10.31
N ARG A 26 8.80 6.46 10.93
CA ARG A 26 9.61 5.44 10.31
C ARG A 26 8.83 4.14 10.12
N TYR A 27 8.04 3.77 11.13
CA TYR A 27 7.22 2.58 11.03
C TYR A 27 6.21 2.72 9.88
N GLN A 28 5.60 3.88 9.74
CA GLN A 28 4.65 4.10 8.66
C GLN A 28 5.32 4.04 7.30
N GLU A 29 6.53 4.56 7.20
CA GLU A 29 7.26 4.49 5.94
C GLU A 29 7.58 3.05 5.59
N ASP A 30 7.95 2.24 6.58
CA ASP A 30 8.24 0.84 6.32
C ASP A 30 6.99 0.12 5.85
N GLN A 31 5.85 0.40 6.45
CA GLN A 31 4.61 -0.20 6.03
C GLN A 31 4.26 0.20 4.61
N PHE A 32 4.43 1.47 4.29
CA PHE A 32 4.17 1.94 2.95
C PHE A 32 5.07 1.23 1.96
N ASP A 33 6.36 1.10 2.28
CA ASP A 33 7.29 0.45 1.38
C ASP A 33 6.91 -0.99 1.11
N GLN A 34 6.52 -1.71 2.14
CA GLN A 34 6.16 -3.11 1.98
C GLN A 34 4.91 -3.27 1.15
N HIS A 35 3.89 -2.46 1.42
CA HIS A 35 2.65 -2.55 0.67
C HIS A 35 2.87 -2.16 -0.78
N GLN A 36 3.66 -1.13 -1.00
CA GLN A 36 3.95 -0.69 -2.35
C GLN A 36 4.70 -1.76 -3.12
N LYS A 37 5.68 -2.40 -2.49
CA LYS A 37 6.47 -3.43 -3.15
C LYS A 37 5.63 -4.64 -3.51
N ARG A 38 4.76 -5.05 -2.60
CA ARG A 38 3.89 -6.19 -2.88
C ARG A 38 2.96 -5.90 -4.04
N LEU A 39 2.43 -4.68 -4.07
CA LEU A 39 1.54 -4.30 -5.15
C LEU A 39 2.31 -4.27 -6.47
N ALA A 40 3.53 -3.73 -6.47
CA ALA A 40 4.32 -3.67 -7.67
C ALA A 40 4.63 -5.08 -8.19
N GLU A 41 4.93 -6.01 -7.30
CA GLU A 41 5.17 -7.37 -7.70
C GLU A 41 3.94 -8.02 -8.28
N ALA A 42 2.80 -7.80 -7.65
CA ALA A 42 1.55 -8.34 -8.16
C ALA A 42 1.22 -7.76 -9.53
N PHE A 43 1.49 -6.48 -9.70
CA PHE A 43 1.27 -5.82 -10.98
C PHE A 43 2.12 -6.47 -12.07
N GLN A 44 3.36 -6.78 -11.76
CA GLN A 44 4.21 -7.46 -12.71
C GLN A 44 3.61 -8.81 -13.14
N GLY A 45 3.09 -9.54 -12.17
CA GLY A 45 2.49 -10.82 -12.46
C GLY A 45 1.19 -10.72 -13.22
N ALA A 46 0.53 -9.58 -13.16
CA ALA A 46 -0.76 -9.40 -13.81
C ALA A 46 -0.62 -9.15 -15.31
N LYS A 47 0.58 -8.84 -15.77
CA LYS A 47 0.85 -8.64 -17.21
C LYS A 47 -0.05 -7.57 -17.79
N LEU A 48 -0.14 -6.46 -17.08
CA LEU A 48 -0.86 -5.28 -17.54
C LEU A 48 0.15 -4.19 -17.84
N THR A 49 -0.15 -3.36 -18.84
CA THR A 49 0.58 -2.12 -18.98
C THR A 49 0.08 -1.17 -17.90
N ILE A 50 0.85 -0.10 -17.69
CA ILE A 50 0.44 0.88 -16.70
C ILE A 50 -0.87 1.54 -17.12
N GLU A 51 -1.07 1.74 -18.40
CA GLU A 51 -2.30 2.35 -18.86
C GLU A 51 -3.48 1.42 -18.63
N GLU A 52 -3.32 0.13 -18.90
CA GLU A 52 -4.38 -0.82 -18.67
C GLU A 52 -4.74 -0.90 -17.19
N LEU A 53 -3.74 -0.88 -16.33
CA LEU A 53 -4.01 -0.89 -14.91
C LEU A 53 -4.74 0.38 -14.50
N TRP A 54 -4.27 1.53 -15.00
CA TRP A 54 -4.89 2.79 -14.60
C TRP A 54 -6.35 2.84 -15.02
N LEU A 55 -6.68 2.33 -16.20
CA LEU A 55 -8.06 2.33 -16.66
C LEU A 55 -8.94 1.47 -15.77
N ARG A 56 -8.45 0.30 -15.36
CA ARG A 56 -9.21 -0.54 -14.45
C ARG A 56 -9.40 0.14 -13.11
N TYR A 57 -8.33 0.74 -12.61
CA TYR A 57 -8.35 1.45 -11.35
C TYR A 57 -9.33 2.62 -11.40
N PHE A 58 -9.30 3.38 -12.49
CA PHE A 58 -10.20 4.50 -12.63
C PHE A 58 -11.64 4.03 -12.66
N ALA A 59 -11.90 2.93 -13.35
CA ALA A 59 -13.24 2.38 -13.43
C ALA A 59 -13.76 1.91 -12.07
N LEU A 60 -12.87 1.58 -11.17
CA LEU A 60 -13.24 1.15 -9.82
C LEU A 60 -13.36 2.32 -8.85
N GLY A 61 -13.21 3.53 -9.33
CA GLY A 61 -13.38 4.70 -8.48
C GLY A 61 -12.08 5.35 -8.04
N GLY A 62 -10.96 4.96 -8.61
CA GLY A 62 -9.69 5.60 -8.28
C GLY A 62 -9.67 7.01 -8.81
N ASP A 63 -8.98 7.89 -8.11
CA ASP A 63 -8.95 9.28 -8.52
C ASP A 63 -7.54 9.84 -8.74
N ALA A 64 -6.51 9.03 -8.60
CA ALA A 64 -5.17 9.48 -8.92
C ALA A 64 -4.95 9.40 -10.42
N GLY A 65 -4.07 10.24 -10.93
CA GLY A 65 -3.73 10.21 -12.34
C GLY A 65 -2.81 9.08 -12.69
N LYS A 66 -2.67 8.83 -13.99
CA LYS A 66 -1.84 7.72 -14.44
C LYS A 66 -0.39 7.90 -14.01
N MET A 67 0.14 9.11 -14.09
CA MET A 67 1.52 9.37 -13.69
C MET A 67 1.72 9.14 -12.21
N GLU A 68 0.72 9.49 -11.41
CA GLU A 68 0.81 9.28 -9.97
C GLU A 68 0.80 7.80 -9.65
N VAL A 69 -0.04 7.04 -10.34
CA VAL A 69 -0.07 5.59 -10.13
C VAL A 69 1.26 4.98 -10.51
N GLU A 70 1.81 5.42 -11.64
CA GLU A 70 3.10 4.91 -12.07
C GLU A 70 4.18 5.24 -11.06
N ALA A 71 4.18 6.47 -10.55
CA ALA A 71 5.18 6.87 -9.56
C ALA A 71 5.04 6.05 -8.28
N TYR A 72 3.80 5.77 -7.88
CA TYR A 72 3.57 4.96 -6.69
C TYR A 72 4.13 3.55 -6.88
N LEU A 73 3.86 2.94 -8.03
CA LEU A 73 4.34 1.59 -8.28
C LEU A 73 5.86 1.53 -8.38
N SER A 74 6.47 2.64 -8.76
CA SER A 74 7.92 2.72 -8.82
C SER A 74 8.56 3.08 -7.48
N GLY A 75 7.74 3.32 -6.46
CA GLY A 75 8.27 3.67 -5.15
C GLY A 75 8.67 5.12 -5.01
N LEU A 76 8.23 5.98 -5.93
CA LEU A 76 8.66 7.38 -5.93
C LEU A 76 7.77 8.30 -5.14
N MET A 77 6.52 7.91 -4.90
CA MET A 77 5.63 8.75 -4.12
C MET A 77 4.55 7.88 -3.49
N PRO A 78 3.96 8.33 -2.38
CA PRO A 78 2.92 7.55 -1.73
C PRO A 78 1.55 7.81 -2.34
N LEU A 79 0.61 6.94 -2.05
CA LEU A 79 -0.80 7.15 -2.31
C LEU A 79 -1.56 6.86 -1.02
N PRO A 80 -2.70 7.49 -0.82
CA PRO A 80 -3.51 7.15 0.35
C PRO A 80 -3.94 5.69 0.33
N SER A 81 -4.21 5.15 1.50
CA SER A 81 -4.56 3.74 1.62
C SER A 81 -5.72 3.34 0.74
N LEU A 82 -6.72 4.19 0.64
CA LEU A 82 -7.86 3.87 -0.20
C LEU A 82 -7.45 3.69 -1.64
N GLN A 83 -6.59 4.58 -2.15
CA GLN A 83 -6.15 4.49 -3.52
C GLN A 83 -5.30 3.24 -3.76
N HIS A 84 -4.45 2.91 -2.79
CA HIS A 84 -3.69 1.67 -2.87
C HIS A 84 -4.64 0.47 -2.97
N ASN A 85 -5.68 0.46 -2.13
CA ASN A 85 -6.60 -0.67 -2.11
C ASN A 85 -7.37 -0.80 -3.41
N ILE A 86 -7.73 0.31 -4.03
CA ILE A 86 -8.41 0.26 -5.32
C ILE A 86 -7.47 -0.30 -6.38
N LEU A 87 -6.20 0.13 -6.36
CA LEU A 87 -5.22 -0.43 -7.27
C LEU A 87 -5.04 -1.93 -7.05
N ALA A 88 -4.96 -2.34 -5.79
CA ALA A 88 -4.79 -3.75 -5.48
C ALA A 88 -5.98 -4.55 -6.00
N HIS A 89 -7.18 -3.99 -5.87
CA HIS A 89 -8.36 -4.67 -6.37
C HIS A 89 -8.30 -4.82 -7.88
N ALA A 90 -7.86 -3.79 -8.59
CA ALA A 90 -7.73 -3.86 -10.05
C ALA A 90 -6.73 -4.92 -10.46
N VAL A 91 -5.59 -4.99 -9.76
CA VAL A 91 -4.59 -6.00 -10.06
C VAL A 91 -5.13 -7.39 -9.80
N ASN A 92 -5.82 -7.56 -8.68
CA ASN A 92 -6.35 -8.87 -8.32
C ASN A 92 -7.42 -9.33 -9.29
N GLU A 93 -8.25 -8.43 -9.78
CA GLU A 93 -9.21 -8.80 -10.82
C GLU A 93 -8.50 -9.37 -12.03
N ARG A 94 -7.42 -8.74 -12.44
CA ARG A 94 -6.69 -9.21 -13.60
C ARG A 94 -6.03 -10.55 -13.32
N LEU A 95 -5.48 -10.72 -12.13
CA LEU A 95 -4.87 -11.99 -11.78
C LEU A 95 -5.89 -13.11 -11.81
N ASP A 96 -7.11 -12.83 -11.37
CA ASP A 96 -8.18 -13.81 -11.43
C ASP A 96 -8.54 -14.14 -12.88
N GLU A 97 -8.53 -13.14 -13.75
CA GLU A 97 -8.85 -13.37 -15.15
C GLU A 97 -7.81 -14.24 -15.82
N ILE A 98 -6.54 -13.99 -15.53
CA ILE A 98 -5.49 -14.79 -16.12
C ILE A 98 -5.60 -16.22 -15.68
N GLY A 99 -6.10 -16.40 -14.50
CA GLY A 99 -6.20 -17.70 -13.95
C GLY A 99 -4.91 -18.14 -13.40
N PRO A 100 -4.90 -19.24 -12.78
CA PRO A 100 -3.75 -19.68 -12.07
C PRO A 100 -3.03 -20.78 -12.77
N PRO A 101 -2.40 -20.53 -13.84
CA PRO A 101 -1.64 -21.61 -14.37
C PRO A 101 -0.67 -22.05 -13.35
N ARG A 102 -0.21 -21.13 -12.56
CA ARG A 102 0.68 -21.52 -11.58
C ARG A 102 0.01 -22.06 -10.41
N ARG A 103 -1.24 -21.84 -10.22
CA ARG A 103 -1.85 -22.48 -9.18
C ARG A 103 -2.46 -23.70 -9.62
N ALA A 104 -2.29 -24.00 -10.62
CA ALA A 104 -2.91 -25.03 -11.09
C ALA A 104 -2.97 -26.00 -10.44
N PRO A 105 -3.09 -26.49 -10.58
CA PRO A 105 -3.62 -27.31 -10.57
C PRO A 105 -4.47 -27.57 -9.82
N TYR A 106 -4.84 -27.51 -9.79
CA TYR A 106 -5.68 -27.87 -9.02
C TYR A 106 -6.71 -28.46 -9.70
N ARG A 107 -6.74 -28.89 -9.89
CA ARG A 107 -7.56 -29.39 -10.36
C ARG A 107 -8.33 -29.90 -10.40
N PRO A 108 -8.30 -30.32 -10.53
CA PRO A 108 -9.14 -30.77 -10.65
C PRO A 108 -9.85 -31.24 -10.63
N ASP A 109 -9.94 -31.50 -10.46
CA ASP A 109 -10.52 -31.90 -10.45
C ASP A 109 -10.81 -32.21 -10.79
N SER A 110 -10.43 -32.37 -10.72
CA SER A 110 -10.65 -32.65 -11.02
C SER A 110 -10.76 -33.01 -11.39
N GLY A 111 -10.67 -33.34 -11.36
CA GLY A 111 -10.86 -33.86 -11.61
C GLY A 111 -11.11 -34.04 -11.93
N ARG A 112 -11.30 -34.21 -11.87
CA ARG A 112 -11.47 -34.50 -12.12
C ARG A 112 -11.50 -34.86 -12.26
#